data_71bfc89787ef2972df511db1c94a10ab
#
_entry.id   71bfc89787ef2972df511db1c94a10ab
#
_cell.length_a   1.000
_cell.length_b   1.000
_cell.length_c   1.000
_cell.angle_alpha   90.00
_cell.angle_beta   90.00
_cell.angle_gamma   90.00
#
_symmetry.space_group_name_H-M   'P 1'
#
loop_
_entity.id
_entity.type
_entity.pdbx_description
1 polymer ?
#
loop_
_entity_poly.entity_id
_entity_poly.type
_entity_poly.pdbx_seq_one_letter_code
_entity_poly.pdbx_strand_id
1 'polypeptide(L)'
;RFTDILEDEMTDKAYACRKGKGTDYGIADVKKQIKRVSDNYTKEAWVLKCDLQGFFMSINRSLLYSLLEKVIREKYHGCDIDWWLWLWKKVVLHDPTKDCVRVGDLSLWDKLPKNKSLFTCGEGVGLPIGNLPSQLLANLLLSQFDKLMIDRFGEDGGYGRYVDDFVVISRDKKLLLNILQESRNYLLEELGLTLHPRKVSLQRAASGVRFTGALIRPGRTLPNSRTVEHLYDVIDKFGMMSDPKGEVLQRYVNRINSLMGVLVHYNTYNIRRKAWTMMPYKDRVFCVNMKKIRIMNKYKT
;
A
#
# COMPACT_ATOMS: atom_id res chain seq x y z
N ARG A 1 10.06 0.32 21.77
CA ARG A 1 11.49 0.08 22.00
C ARG A 1 12.17 -0.51 20.74
N PHE A 2 11.70 -1.66 20.20
CA PHE A 2 12.30 -2.25 19.00
C PHE A 2 11.81 -1.61 17.70
N THR A 3 10.67 -0.98 17.68
CA THR A 3 10.15 -0.28 16.49
C THR A 3 11.15 0.76 16.01
N ASP A 4 11.71 1.55 16.90
CA ASP A 4 12.67 2.60 16.55
C ASP A 4 13.97 2.02 15.98
N ILE A 5 14.51 0.96 16.62
CA ILE A 5 15.72 0.25 16.17
C ILE A 5 15.52 -0.33 14.74
N LEU A 6 14.36 -0.91 14.48
CA LEU A 6 14.06 -1.52 13.17
C LEU A 6 13.72 -0.45 12.12
N GLU A 7 13.08 0.66 12.53
CA GLU A 7 12.82 1.77 11.62
C GLU A 7 14.09 2.47 11.15
N ASP A 8 15.14 2.52 11.97
CA ASP A 8 16.45 3.07 11.60
C ASP A 8 17.14 2.29 10.47
N GLU A 9 16.79 1.00 10.28
CA GLU A 9 17.26 0.22 9.13
C GLU A 9 16.52 0.55 7.83
N MET A 10 15.34 1.15 7.93
CA MET A 10 14.49 1.40 6.79
C MET A 10 14.79 2.75 6.15
N THR A 11 14.85 2.79 4.84
CA THR A 11 15.04 4.03 4.09
C THR A 11 13.79 4.91 4.13
N ASP A 12 13.96 6.20 3.86
CA ASP A 12 12.84 7.15 3.74
C ASP A 12 11.90 6.84 2.57
N LYS A 13 12.30 5.95 1.69
CA LYS A 13 11.54 5.52 0.50
C LYS A 13 10.64 4.31 0.73
N ALA A 14 10.68 3.70 1.90
CA ALA A 14 9.68 2.72 2.36
C ALA A 14 8.55 3.44 3.09
N TYR A 15 7.32 3.41 2.55
CA TYR A 15 6.22 4.26 3.02
C TYR A 15 5.18 3.54 3.86
N ALA A 16 5.01 2.23 3.70
CA ALA A 16 3.95 1.47 4.34
C ALA A 16 4.22 1.19 5.82
N CYS A 17 3.19 1.21 6.65
CA CYS A 17 3.22 0.79 8.06
C CYS A 17 4.27 1.51 8.92
N ARG A 18 4.53 2.78 8.64
CA ARG A 18 5.50 3.62 9.35
C ARG A 18 4.85 4.90 9.85
N LYS A 19 5.27 5.38 11.04
CA LYS A 19 4.77 6.61 11.63
C LYS A 19 5.12 7.82 10.75
N GLY A 20 4.13 8.67 10.50
CA GLY A 20 4.29 9.88 9.66
C GLY A 20 4.41 9.61 8.16
N LYS A 21 4.32 8.34 7.73
CA LYS A 21 4.32 7.94 6.32
C LYS A 21 2.94 7.34 5.95
N GLY A 22 2.85 6.57 4.93
CA GLY A 22 1.60 5.97 4.46
C GLY A 22 1.30 6.33 3.02
N THR A 23 0.08 6.07 2.59
CA THR A 23 -0.35 6.20 1.20
C THR A 23 -0.17 7.62 0.66
N ASP A 24 -0.68 8.62 1.38
CA ASP A 24 -0.64 10.02 0.91
C ASP A 24 0.79 10.56 0.84
N TYR A 25 1.61 10.22 1.84
CA TYR A 25 3.04 10.57 1.85
C TYR A 25 3.76 9.93 0.65
N GLY A 26 3.56 8.62 0.41
CA GLY A 26 4.18 7.91 -0.70
C GLY A 26 3.78 8.50 -2.06
N ILE A 27 2.50 8.80 -2.26
CA ILE A 27 2.01 9.46 -3.48
C ILE A 27 2.65 10.84 -3.67
N ALA A 28 2.75 11.64 -2.61
CA ALA A 28 3.33 12.97 -2.66
C ALA A 28 4.85 12.91 -2.97
N ASP A 29 5.57 11.99 -2.34
CA ASP A 29 7.01 11.82 -2.57
C ASP A 29 7.30 11.29 -3.98
N VAL A 30 6.61 10.25 -4.44
CA VAL A 30 6.75 9.74 -5.82
C VAL A 30 6.43 10.84 -6.85
N LYS A 31 5.37 11.64 -6.63
CA LYS A 31 5.05 12.79 -7.48
C LYS A 31 6.17 13.83 -7.50
N LYS A 32 6.77 14.13 -6.33
CA LYS A 32 7.90 15.06 -6.21
C LYS A 32 9.13 14.53 -6.97
N GLN A 33 9.42 13.24 -6.85
CA GLN A 33 10.54 12.59 -7.55
C GLN A 33 10.32 12.60 -9.07
N ILE A 34 9.12 12.25 -9.55
CA ILE A 34 8.78 12.33 -10.98
C ILE A 34 9.01 13.75 -11.52
N LYS A 35 8.52 14.77 -10.80
CA LYS A 35 8.73 16.17 -11.19
C LYS A 35 10.22 16.54 -11.25
N ARG A 36 11.01 16.14 -10.28
CA ARG A 36 12.45 16.40 -10.23
C ARG A 36 13.16 15.72 -11.40
N VAL A 37 12.97 14.43 -11.58
CA VAL A 37 13.65 13.64 -12.62
C VAL A 37 13.24 14.10 -14.02
N SER A 38 11.97 14.47 -14.25
CA SER A 38 11.47 14.93 -15.54
C SER A 38 11.61 16.43 -15.77
N ASP A 39 12.23 17.16 -14.85
CA ASP A 39 12.30 18.62 -14.90
C ASP A 39 10.89 19.24 -15.12
N ASN A 40 9.97 18.97 -14.23
CA ASN A 40 8.55 19.34 -14.31
C ASN A 40 7.85 18.87 -15.61
N TYR A 41 8.19 17.67 -16.10
CA TYR A 41 7.67 17.04 -17.33
C TYR A 41 8.12 17.71 -18.63
N THR A 42 9.15 18.56 -18.60
CA THR A 42 9.78 19.14 -19.78
C THR A 42 10.74 18.16 -20.45
N LYS A 43 11.37 17.30 -19.66
CA LYS A 43 12.26 16.22 -20.13
C LYS A 43 11.58 14.87 -20.05
N GLU A 44 11.88 14.00 -21.00
CA GLU A 44 11.37 12.65 -20.98
C GLU A 44 11.90 11.89 -19.74
N ALA A 45 11.00 11.26 -19.00
CA ALA A 45 11.31 10.37 -17.90
C ALA A 45 10.42 9.14 -17.95
N TRP A 46 10.95 8.03 -17.48
CA TRP A 46 10.31 6.71 -17.46
C TRP A 46 10.10 6.25 -16.03
N VAL A 47 9.05 5.51 -15.81
CA VAL A 47 8.74 4.88 -14.53
C VAL A 47 8.59 3.39 -14.75
N LEU A 48 9.46 2.62 -14.09
CA LEU A 48 9.32 1.19 -13.91
C LEU A 48 8.53 0.95 -12.64
N LYS A 49 7.42 0.24 -12.74
CA LYS A 49 6.63 -0.22 -11.60
C LYS A 49 6.68 -1.73 -11.52
N CYS A 50 6.91 -2.25 -10.32
CA CYS A 50 6.97 -3.68 -10.02
C CYS A 50 6.15 -4.01 -8.78
N ASP A 51 5.69 -5.25 -8.69
CA ASP A 51 4.92 -5.81 -7.57
C ASP A 51 5.49 -7.20 -7.26
N LEU A 52 5.62 -7.55 -5.99
CA LEU A 52 6.10 -8.87 -5.57
C LEU A 52 4.94 -9.88 -5.57
N GLN A 53 5.20 -11.07 -6.09
CA GLN A 53 4.19 -12.10 -6.15
C GLN A 53 4.01 -12.78 -4.79
N GLY A 54 2.80 -12.67 -4.21
CA GLY A 54 2.47 -13.35 -2.96
C GLY A 54 3.40 -13.01 -1.80
N PHE A 55 3.87 -11.77 -1.70
CA PHE A 55 4.97 -11.33 -0.85
C PHE A 55 4.95 -11.95 0.55
N PHE A 56 3.89 -11.69 1.35
CA PHE A 56 3.79 -12.22 2.70
C PHE A 56 3.80 -13.75 2.77
N MET A 57 3.29 -14.42 1.74
CA MET A 57 3.24 -15.88 1.66
C MET A 57 4.56 -16.50 1.18
N SER A 58 5.50 -15.68 0.71
CA SER A 58 6.80 -16.13 0.18
C SER A 58 7.97 -15.84 1.11
N ILE A 59 7.76 -15.14 2.22
CA ILE A 59 8.82 -14.75 3.15
C ILE A 59 9.37 -15.98 3.88
N ASN A 60 10.67 -16.25 3.73
CA ASN A 60 11.38 -17.25 4.49
C ASN A 60 11.59 -16.75 5.94
N ARG A 61 10.99 -17.44 6.92
CA ARG A 61 11.02 -17.03 8.32
C ARG A 61 12.40 -17.17 8.94
N SER A 62 13.18 -18.15 8.53
CA SER A 62 14.55 -18.36 9.04
C SER A 62 15.49 -17.24 8.56
N LEU A 63 15.44 -16.89 7.27
CA LEU A 63 16.18 -15.76 6.71
C LEU A 63 15.81 -14.46 7.42
N LEU A 64 14.50 -14.20 7.57
CA LEU A 64 13.99 -13.03 8.26
C LEU A 64 14.46 -12.96 9.72
N TYR A 65 14.45 -14.11 10.44
CA TYR A 65 14.94 -14.15 11.83
C TYR A 65 16.45 -13.86 11.89
N SER A 66 17.24 -14.43 11.00
CA SER A 66 18.70 -14.16 10.94
C SER A 66 19.02 -12.69 10.71
N LEU A 67 18.28 -12.03 9.82
CA LEU A 67 18.41 -10.60 9.59
C LEU A 67 18.01 -9.78 10.83
N LEU A 68 16.89 -10.13 11.45
CA LEU A 68 16.42 -9.48 12.68
C LEU A 68 17.40 -9.65 13.84
N GLU A 69 17.92 -10.86 14.05
CA GLU A 69 18.91 -11.15 15.09
C GLU A 69 20.17 -10.30 14.89
N LYS A 70 20.67 -10.22 13.65
CA LYS A 70 21.84 -9.38 13.31
C LYS A 70 21.59 -7.92 13.72
N VAL A 71 20.47 -7.32 13.30
CA VAL A 71 20.15 -5.93 13.62
C VAL A 71 19.99 -5.70 15.12
N ILE A 72 19.35 -6.63 15.84
CA ILE A 72 19.19 -6.52 17.30
C ILE A 72 20.55 -6.58 17.98
N ARG A 73 21.43 -7.52 17.61
CA ARG A 73 22.78 -7.63 18.22
C ARG A 73 23.67 -6.43 17.94
N GLU A 74 23.52 -5.80 16.78
CA GLU A 74 24.29 -4.61 16.41
C GLU A 74 23.79 -3.33 17.11
N LYS A 75 22.50 -3.21 17.36
CA LYS A 75 21.90 -1.94 17.81
C LYS A 75 21.32 -1.95 19.23
N TYR A 76 21.05 -3.11 19.78
CA TYR A 76 20.48 -3.21 21.13
C TYR A 76 21.57 -3.63 22.13
N HIS A 77 21.83 -2.78 23.12
CA HIS A 77 22.89 -2.97 24.12
C HIS A 77 22.35 -3.22 25.54
N GLY A 78 21.09 -3.65 25.66
CA GLY A 78 20.49 -4.03 26.95
C GLY A 78 20.99 -5.38 27.45
N CYS A 79 21.08 -5.54 28.77
CA CYS A 79 21.48 -6.82 29.39
C CYS A 79 20.47 -7.94 29.18
N ASP A 80 19.27 -7.63 28.74
CA ASP A 80 18.15 -8.55 28.45
C ASP A 80 18.06 -8.98 26.96
N ILE A 81 19.15 -8.78 26.20
CA ILE A 81 19.19 -9.07 24.75
C ILE A 81 18.82 -10.53 24.42
N ASP A 82 19.31 -11.50 25.17
CA ASP A 82 19.06 -12.90 24.92
C ASP A 82 17.57 -13.27 25.13
N TRP A 83 16.92 -12.66 26.12
CA TRP A 83 15.49 -12.80 26.32
C TRP A 83 14.69 -12.25 25.16
N TRP A 84 15.08 -11.08 24.63
CA TRP A 84 14.41 -10.50 23.45
C TRP A 84 14.63 -11.31 22.20
N LEU A 85 15.83 -11.84 21.97
CA LEU A 85 16.12 -12.72 20.84
C LEU A 85 15.32 -14.02 20.94
N TRP A 86 15.21 -14.59 22.14
CA TRP A 86 14.35 -15.77 22.37
C TRP A 86 12.89 -15.46 22.05
N LEU A 87 12.36 -14.31 22.50
CA LEU A 87 10.97 -13.90 22.23
C LEU A 87 10.74 -13.69 20.72
N TRP A 88 11.63 -12.94 20.06
CA TRP A 88 11.54 -12.71 18.63
C TRP A 88 11.64 -14.01 17.81
N LYS A 89 12.48 -14.94 18.23
CA LYS A 89 12.57 -16.27 17.64
C LYS A 89 11.23 -17.00 17.70
N LYS A 90 10.56 -16.96 18.87
CA LYS A 90 9.22 -17.53 19.03
C LYS A 90 8.17 -16.85 18.13
N VAL A 91 8.20 -15.54 18.02
CA VAL A 91 7.25 -14.78 17.20
C VAL A 91 7.46 -15.00 15.69
N VAL A 92 8.71 -14.99 15.23
CA VAL A 92 9.03 -15.07 13.79
C VAL A 92 8.92 -16.49 13.26
N LEU A 93 9.42 -17.48 14.01
CA LEU A 93 9.45 -18.88 13.56
C LEU A 93 8.16 -19.64 13.87
N HIS A 94 7.24 -19.06 14.66
CA HIS A 94 5.94 -19.67 14.94
C HIS A 94 5.16 -19.93 13.65
N ASP A 95 4.56 -21.12 13.57
CA ASP A 95 3.66 -21.48 12.48
C ASP A 95 2.21 -21.26 12.90
N PRO A 96 1.59 -20.15 12.47
CA PRO A 96 0.23 -19.83 12.91
C PRO A 96 -0.84 -20.74 12.31
N THR A 97 -0.49 -21.66 11.41
CA THR A 97 -1.45 -22.61 10.83
C THR A 97 -1.70 -23.80 11.72
N LYS A 98 -0.77 -24.10 12.66
CA LYS A 98 -0.87 -25.26 13.57
C LYS A 98 -1.86 -25.04 14.71
N ASP A 99 -1.95 -23.80 15.23
CA ASP A 99 -2.70 -23.46 16.44
C ASP A 99 -3.82 -22.46 16.17
N CYS A 100 -4.44 -22.49 14.97
CA CYS A 100 -5.51 -21.58 14.62
C CYS A 100 -6.85 -22.29 14.42
N VAL A 101 -7.93 -21.57 14.73
CA VAL A 101 -9.30 -22.00 14.40
C VAL A 101 -9.75 -21.29 13.12
N ARG A 102 -10.07 -22.07 12.09
CA ARG A 102 -10.67 -21.54 10.87
C ARG A 102 -12.17 -21.33 11.09
N VAL A 103 -12.63 -20.11 10.85
CA VAL A 103 -14.03 -19.71 11.03
C VAL A 103 -14.69 -19.46 9.68
N GLY A 104 -15.98 -19.77 9.58
CA GLY A 104 -16.79 -19.60 8.37
C GLY A 104 -16.87 -20.88 7.54
N ASP A 105 -17.29 -20.73 6.28
CA ASP A 105 -17.39 -21.85 5.34
C ASP A 105 -16.00 -22.31 4.90
N LEU A 106 -15.61 -23.52 5.32
CA LEU A 106 -14.31 -24.11 5.02
C LEU A 106 -14.09 -24.32 3.52
N SER A 107 -15.16 -24.54 2.72
CA SER A 107 -15.03 -24.69 1.27
C SER A 107 -14.53 -23.43 0.57
N LEU A 108 -14.70 -22.27 1.18
CA LEU A 108 -14.15 -21.01 0.66
C LEU A 108 -12.65 -20.90 0.87
N TRP A 109 -12.11 -21.54 1.91
CA TRP A 109 -10.66 -21.57 2.14
C TRP A 109 -9.93 -22.37 1.06
N ASP A 110 -10.53 -23.46 0.59
CA ASP A 110 -9.95 -24.31 -0.46
C ASP A 110 -9.95 -23.62 -1.84
N LYS A 111 -10.82 -22.64 -2.04
CA LYS A 111 -10.91 -21.82 -3.26
C LYS A 111 -9.89 -20.68 -3.31
N LEU A 112 -9.16 -20.41 -2.22
CA LEU A 112 -8.13 -19.37 -2.20
C LEU A 112 -6.96 -19.75 -3.12
N PRO A 113 -6.44 -18.80 -3.91
CA PRO A 113 -5.19 -19.04 -4.65
C PRO A 113 -4.06 -19.45 -3.71
N LYS A 114 -3.25 -20.43 -4.11
CA LYS A 114 -2.16 -20.97 -3.28
C LYS A 114 -1.21 -19.89 -2.74
N ASN A 115 -0.93 -18.86 -3.52
CA ASN A 115 -0.07 -17.74 -3.12
C ASN A 115 -0.76 -16.68 -2.24
N LYS A 116 -1.95 -16.95 -1.72
CA LYS A 116 -2.71 -16.07 -0.83
C LYS A 116 -3.17 -16.72 0.46
N SER A 117 -2.74 -17.92 0.73
CA SER A 117 -3.08 -18.67 1.94
C SER A 117 -1.84 -19.21 2.63
N LEU A 118 -1.70 -19.00 3.94
CA LEU A 118 -0.63 -19.58 4.74
C LEU A 118 -0.70 -21.11 4.80
N PHE A 119 -1.89 -21.69 4.67
CA PHE A 119 -2.08 -23.16 4.69
C PHE A 119 -1.50 -23.85 3.45
N THR A 120 -1.12 -23.11 2.43
CA THR A 120 -0.53 -23.64 1.19
C THR A 120 0.94 -23.21 1.01
N CYS A 121 1.51 -22.49 1.98
CA CYS A 121 2.93 -22.15 2.00
C CYS A 121 3.77 -23.39 2.36
N GLY A 122 5.02 -23.41 1.91
CA GLY A 122 6.01 -24.40 2.37
C GLY A 122 6.32 -24.23 3.86
N GLU A 123 6.92 -25.28 4.45
CA GLU A 123 7.37 -25.23 5.84
C GLU A 123 8.38 -24.08 6.06
N GLY A 124 8.24 -23.35 7.16
CA GLY A 124 9.10 -22.19 7.45
C GLY A 124 8.89 -20.98 6.56
N VAL A 125 7.86 -20.97 5.70
CA VAL A 125 7.57 -19.87 4.78
C VAL A 125 6.23 -19.22 5.10
N GLY A 126 6.15 -17.91 4.91
CA GLY A 126 4.93 -17.11 5.06
C GLY A 126 4.80 -16.41 6.40
N LEU A 127 4.29 -15.19 6.37
CA LEU A 127 3.92 -14.39 7.53
C LEU A 127 2.42 -14.10 7.54
N PRO A 128 1.77 -14.11 8.72
CA PRO A 128 0.35 -13.80 8.84
C PRO A 128 0.09 -12.32 8.48
N ILE A 129 -0.89 -12.09 7.61
CA ILE A 129 -1.34 -10.75 7.26
C ILE A 129 -2.23 -10.21 8.38
N GLY A 130 -2.06 -8.93 8.71
CA GLY A 130 -2.82 -8.25 9.77
C GLY A 130 -2.12 -8.18 11.13
N ASN A 131 -1.04 -8.91 11.32
CA ASN A 131 -0.17 -8.78 12.48
C ASN A 131 0.76 -7.58 12.35
N LEU A 132 0.85 -6.75 13.39
CA LEU A 132 1.76 -5.61 13.41
C LEU A 132 3.24 -6.02 13.26
N PRO A 133 3.76 -7.04 13.97
CA PRO A 133 5.11 -7.53 13.75
C PRO A 133 5.39 -7.94 12.30
N SER A 134 4.46 -8.63 11.64
CA SER A 134 4.64 -9.07 10.25
C SER A 134 4.88 -7.90 9.30
N GLN A 135 4.19 -6.78 9.49
CA GLN A 135 4.35 -5.59 8.64
C GLN A 135 5.72 -4.92 8.84
N LEU A 136 6.16 -4.81 10.09
CA LEU A 136 7.45 -4.23 10.44
C LEU A 136 8.61 -5.09 9.91
N LEU A 137 8.51 -6.41 10.13
CA LEU A 137 9.50 -7.39 9.69
C LEU A 137 9.57 -7.52 8.16
N ALA A 138 8.44 -7.44 7.48
CA ALA A 138 8.40 -7.41 6.01
C ALA A 138 9.12 -6.17 5.44
N ASN A 139 9.00 -5.02 6.11
CA ASN A 139 9.76 -3.82 5.73
C ASN A 139 11.25 -3.99 6.01
N LEU A 140 11.63 -4.59 7.15
CA LEU A 140 13.03 -4.90 7.48
C LEU A 140 13.65 -5.82 6.42
N LEU A 141 12.95 -6.88 6.00
CA LEU A 141 13.44 -7.81 4.98
C LEU A 141 13.83 -7.10 3.68
N LEU A 142 13.02 -6.12 3.25
CA LEU A 142 13.27 -5.38 2.02
C LEU A 142 14.19 -4.15 2.20
N SER A 143 14.64 -3.85 3.42
CA SER A 143 15.44 -2.63 3.67
C SER A 143 16.76 -2.60 2.90
N GLN A 144 17.44 -3.74 2.75
CA GLN A 144 18.69 -3.83 1.99
C GLN A 144 18.44 -3.65 0.49
N PHE A 145 17.34 -4.22 -0.02
CA PHE A 145 16.90 -3.98 -1.40
C PHE A 145 16.59 -2.49 -1.65
N ASP A 146 15.90 -1.84 -0.70
CA ASP A 146 15.63 -0.40 -0.80
C ASP A 146 16.92 0.43 -0.85
N LYS A 147 17.91 0.11 -0.01
CA LYS A 147 19.23 0.78 0.02
C LYS A 147 19.95 0.59 -1.33
N LEU A 148 19.99 -0.65 -1.83
CA LEU A 148 20.59 -0.97 -3.13
C LEU A 148 19.94 -0.15 -4.26
N MET A 149 18.61 -0.05 -4.29
CA MET A 149 17.90 0.72 -5.31
C MET A 149 18.19 2.22 -5.22
N ILE A 150 18.29 2.79 -4.01
CA ILE A 150 18.59 4.20 -3.82
C ILE A 150 20.03 4.52 -4.26
N ASP A 151 20.99 3.68 -3.90
CA ASP A 151 22.42 3.87 -4.24
C ASP A 151 22.65 3.82 -5.75
N ARG A 152 21.86 3.02 -6.48
CA ARG A 152 21.95 2.91 -7.94
C ARG A 152 21.60 4.19 -8.69
N PHE A 153 20.74 5.03 -8.14
CA PHE A 153 20.20 6.20 -8.84
C PHE A 153 20.77 7.51 -8.35
N GLY A 154 21.25 7.56 -7.11
CA GLY A 154 21.65 8.81 -6.49
C GLY A 154 20.59 9.90 -6.62
N GLU A 155 20.98 11.10 -6.98
CA GLU A 155 20.07 12.23 -7.19
C GLU A 155 19.38 12.23 -8.56
N ASP A 156 19.91 11.54 -9.56
CA ASP A 156 19.42 11.58 -10.94
C ASP A 156 18.18 10.70 -11.19
N GLY A 157 17.91 9.78 -10.31
CA GLY A 157 16.74 8.90 -10.39
C GLY A 157 15.78 9.04 -9.21
N GLY A 158 14.84 8.13 -9.11
CA GLY A 158 13.88 8.08 -8.02
C GLY A 158 13.48 6.66 -7.68
N TYR A 159 13.18 6.45 -6.41
CA TYR A 159 12.71 5.18 -5.87
C TYR A 159 11.61 5.40 -4.82
N GLY A 160 10.69 4.47 -4.71
CA GLY A 160 9.70 4.45 -3.66
C GLY A 160 8.98 3.11 -3.56
N ARG A 161 8.77 2.62 -2.34
CA ARG A 161 8.11 1.33 -2.08
C ARG A 161 6.95 1.45 -1.09
N TYR A 162 5.87 0.76 -1.40
CA TYR A 162 4.73 0.60 -0.53
C TYR A 162 4.41 -0.89 -0.37
N VAL A 163 4.85 -1.50 0.72
CA VAL A 163 4.85 -2.95 1.00
C VAL A 163 5.62 -3.71 -0.09
N ASP A 164 4.88 -4.34 -1.01
CA ASP A 164 5.33 -5.18 -2.14
C ASP A 164 5.34 -4.43 -3.49
N ASP A 165 4.78 -3.24 -3.54
CA ASP A 165 4.64 -2.41 -4.74
C ASP A 165 5.73 -1.34 -4.76
N PHE A 166 6.65 -1.36 -5.73
CA PHE A 166 7.70 -0.35 -5.83
C PHE A 166 7.79 0.29 -7.21
N VAL A 167 8.30 1.51 -7.22
CA VAL A 167 8.52 2.28 -8.43
C VAL A 167 9.95 2.77 -8.50
N VAL A 168 10.48 2.76 -9.71
CA VAL A 168 11.81 3.28 -10.05
C VAL A 168 11.65 4.30 -11.18
N ILE A 169 12.29 5.46 -11.05
CA ILE A 169 12.13 6.59 -11.96
C ILE A 169 13.50 6.97 -12.53
N SER A 170 13.61 7.09 -13.85
CA SER A 170 14.84 7.53 -14.52
C SER A 170 14.54 8.17 -15.87
N ARG A 171 15.46 9.00 -16.36
CA ARG A 171 15.45 9.46 -17.76
C ARG A 171 15.96 8.39 -18.71
N ASP A 172 16.80 7.49 -18.23
CA ASP A 172 17.36 6.40 -19.03
C ASP A 172 16.47 5.15 -18.95
N LYS A 173 15.78 4.86 -20.05
CA LYS A 173 14.94 3.67 -20.19
C LYS A 173 15.76 2.36 -20.18
N LYS A 174 16.98 2.36 -20.73
CA LYS A 174 17.84 1.18 -20.75
C LYS A 174 18.31 0.82 -19.35
N LEU A 175 18.69 1.82 -18.57
CA LEU A 175 19.03 1.65 -17.15
C LEU A 175 17.88 0.98 -16.38
N LEU A 176 16.62 1.42 -16.59
CA LEU A 176 15.46 0.80 -15.94
C LEU A 176 15.24 -0.67 -16.33
N LEU A 177 15.54 -1.04 -17.56
CA LEU A 177 15.49 -2.46 -17.98
C LEU A 177 16.58 -3.32 -17.33
N ASN A 178 17.79 -2.78 -17.19
CA ASN A 178 18.87 -3.44 -16.47
C ASN A 178 18.51 -3.63 -14.99
N ILE A 179 17.98 -2.58 -14.34
CA ILE A 179 17.52 -2.62 -12.96
C ILE A 179 16.38 -3.62 -12.76
N LEU A 180 15.48 -3.75 -13.72
CA LEU A 180 14.45 -4.78 -13.65
C LEU A 180 15.08 -6.19 -13.56
N GLN A 181 16.11 -6.46 -14.34
CA GLN A 181 16.80 -7.75 -14.31
C GLN A 181 17.62 -7.93 -13.03
N GLU A 182 18.34 -6.90 -12.59
CA GLU A 182 19.07 -6.91 -11.33
C GLU A 182 18.12 -7.13 -10.14
N SER A 183 16.96 -6.44 -10.14
CA SER A 183 15.95 -6.63 -9.11
C SER A 183 15.39 -8.06 -9.07
N ARG A 184 15.16 -8.68 -10.23
CA ARG A 184 14.71 -10.07 -10.31
C ARG A 184 15.73 -11.04 -9.70
N ASN A 185 16.99 -10.86 -10.05
CA ASN A 185 18.08 -11.72 -9.56
C ASN A 185 18.24 -11.54 -8.04
N TYR A 186 18.39 -10.31 -7.57
CA TYR A 186 18.56 -10.02 -6.15
C TYR A 186 17.39 -10.56 -5.30
N LEU A 187 16.16 -10.26 -5.70
CA LEU A 187 14.99 -10.70 -4.94
C LEU A 187 14.87 -12.22 -4.89
N LEU A 188 15.23 -12.91 -6.00
CA LEU A 188 15.17 -14.36 -6.07
C LEU A 188 16.31 -15.01 -5.28
N GLU A 189 17.55 -14.58 -5.52
CA GLU A 189 18.77 -15.23 -5.01
C GLU A 189 18.98 -14.93 -3.52
N GLU A 190 18.78 -13.66 -3.10
CA GLU A 190 19.04 -13.24 -1.72
C GLU A 190 17.82 -13.41 -0.81
N LEU A 191 16.61 -13.20 -1.32
CA LEU A 191 15.40 -13.17 -0.49
C LEU A 191 14.39 -14.28 -0.79
N GLY A 192 14.59 -15.07 -1.85
CA GLY A 192 13.64 -16.09 -2.29
C GLY A 192 12.30 -15.51 -2.77
N LEU A 193 12.29 -14.23 -3.19
CA LEU A 193 11.09 -13.51 -3.61
C LEU A 193 11.05 -13.37 -5.12
N THR A 194 9.85 -13.35 -5.71
CA THR A 194 9.67 -13.21 -7.16
C THR A 194 8.84 -12.00 -7.53
N LEU A 195 9.20 -11.33 -8.63
CA LEU A 195 8.37 -10.28 -9.21
C LEU A 195 7.14 -10.89 -9.88
N HIS A 196 5.99 -10.23 -9.70
CA HIS A 196 4.74 -10.70 -10.30
C HIS A 196 4.79 -10.54 -11.84
N PRO A 197 4.68 -11.63 -12.64
CA PRO A 197 4.94 -11.61 -14.08
C PRO A 197 4.05 -10.65 -14.88
N ARG A 198 2.81 -10.40 -14.39
CA ARG A 198 1.82 -9.56 -15.08
C ARG A 198 1.67 -8.15 -14.48
N LYS A 199 2.44 -7.82 -13.44
CA LYS A 199 2.35 -6.52 -12.77
C LYS A 199 3.65 -5.71 -12.85
N VAL A 200 4.49 -6.02 -13.81
CA VAL A 200 5.64 -5.20 -14.19
C VAL A 200 5.21 -4.29 -15.32
N SER A 201 5.42 -2.99 -15.18
CA SER A 201 5.12 -2.01 -16.22
C SER A 201 6.21 -0.96 -16.32
N LEU A 202 6.61 -0.63 -17.55
CA LEU A 202 7.55 0.44 -17.87
C LEU A 202 6.85 1.43 -18.80
N GLN A 203 6.68 2.66 -18.34
CA GLN A 203 5.92 3.67 -19.06
C GLN A 203 6.51 5.08 -18.91
N ARG A 204 6.16 5.97 -19.82
CA ARG A 204 6.53 7.39 -19.70
C ARG A 204 5.84 8.01 -18.50
N ALA A 205 6.55 8.82 -17.73
CA ALA A 205 6.00 9.51 -16.57
C ALA A 205 4.83 10.43 -16.95
N ALA A 206 4.89 11.07 -18.11
CA ALA A 206 3.85 11.94 -18.64
C ALA A 206 2.51 11.22 -18.94
N SER A 207 2.55 9.92 -19.26
CA SER A 207 1.34 9.10 -19.49
C SER A 207 0.53 8.86 -18.21
N GLY A 208 1.14 9.12 -17.06
CA GLY A 208 0.55 8.92 -15.74
C GLY A 208 0.97 7.60 -15.09
N VAL A 209 1.30 7.67 -13.81
CA VAL A 209 1.82 6.55 -13.00
C VAL A 209 0.77 6.11 -11.95
N ARG A 210 0.44 4.83 -11.95
CA ARG A 210 -0.44 4.25 -10.90
C ARG A 210 0.42 3.81 -9.72
N PHE A 211 0.19 4.42 -8.56
CA PHE A 211 0.87 4.05 -7.32
C PHE A 211 -0.09 4.14 -6.14
N THR A 212 -0.14 3.11 -5.30
CA THR A 212 -0.98 3.01 -4.08
C THR A 212 -2.44 3.49 -4.27
N GLY A 213 -3.08 3.10 -5.39
CA GLY A 213 -4.46 3.48 -5.68
C GLY A 213 -4.66 4.87 -6.29
N ALA A 214 -3.58 5.64 -6.48
CA ALA A 214 -3.59 6.92 -7.19
C ALA A 214 -3.09 6.80 -8.63
N LEU A 215 -3.55 7.68 -9.49
CA LEU A 215 -3.00 7.96 -10.81
C LEU A 215 -2.34 9.34 -10.79
N ILE A 216 -1.01 9.35 -10.76
CA ILE A 216 -0.19 10.56 -10.77
C ILE A 216 0.04 10.98 -12.22
N ARG A 217 -0.44 12.16 -12.62
CA ARG A 217 -0.29 12.76 -13.95
C ARG A 217 0.32 14.16 -13.85
N PRO A 218 0.83 14.72 -14.97
CA PRO A 218 1.20 16.13 -15.02
C PRO A 218 0.07 17.01 -14.47
N GLY A 219 0.40 17.89 -13.53
CA GLY A 219 -0.54 18.83 -12.93
C GLY A 219 -1.61 18.27 -11.99
N ARG A 220 -1.89 16.97 -11.98
CA ARG A 220 -2.99 16.40 -11.17
C ARG A 220 -2.72 14.99 -10.66
N THR A 221 -3.33 14.66 -9.53
CA THR A 221 -3.39 13.30 -8.98
C THR A 221 -4.85 12.88 -8.87
N LEU A 222 -5.20 11.73 -9.42
CA LEU A 222 -6.56 11.21 -9.48
C LEU A 222 -6.66 9.91 -8.66
N PRO A 223 -7.82 9.60 -8.07
CA PRO A 223 -8.06 8.32 -7.42
C PRO A 223 -8.21 7.19 -8.43
N ASN A 224 -8.25 5.97 -7.95
CA ASN A 224 -8.67 4.82 -8.75
C ASN A 224 -10.11 5.03 -9.27
N SER A 225 -10.38 4.68 -10.54
CA SER A 225 -11.71 4.76 -11.14
C SER A 225 -12.78 4.01 -10.34
N ARG A 226 -12.44 2.85 -9.78
CA ARG A 226 -13.35 2.06 -8.93
C ARG A 226 -13.91 2.85 -7.75
N THR A 227 -13.13 3.74 -7.13
CA THR A 227 -13.61 4.58 -6.02
C THR A 227 -14.67 5.56 -6.49
N VAL A 228 -14.49 6.12 -7.69
CA VAL A 228 -15.45 7.05 -8.30
C VAL A 228 -16.72 6.33 -8.71
N GLU A 229 -16.59 5.18 -9.39
CA GLU A 229 -17.70 4.32 -9.79
C GLU A 229 -18.52 3.90 -8.57
N HIS A 230 -17.87 3.45 -7.51
CA HIS A 230 -18.53 3.07 -6.26
C HIS A 230 -19.29 4.23 -5.61
N LEU A 231 -18.75 5.47 -5.69
CA LEU A 231 -19.49 6.64 -5.21
C LEU A 231 -20.81 6.83 -5.98
N TYR A 232 -20.77 6.75 -7.31
CA TYR A 232 -21.96 6.89 -8.13
C TYR A 232 -22.96 5.75 -7.89
N ASP A 233 -22.50 4.50 -7.82
CA ASP A 233 -23.36 3.34 -7.48
C ASP A 233 -24.08 3.50 -6.13
N VAL A 234 -23.39 4.04 -5.13
CA VAL A 234 -24.01 4.27 -3.80
C VAL A 234 -25.06 5.36 -3.89
N ILE A 235 -24.82 6.44 -4.68
CA ILE A 235 -25.77 7.53 -4.88
C ILE A 235 -27.01 7.01 -5.63
N ASP A 236 -26.82 6.22 -6.68
CA ASP A 236 -27.91 5.65 -7.47
C ASP A 236 -28.78 4.71 -6.62
N LYS A 237 -28.16 3.80 -5.86
CA LYS A 237 -28.85 2.93 -4.91
C LYS A 237 -29.63 3.70 -3.84
N PHE A 238 -29.08 4.82 -3.39
CA PHE A 238 -29.77 5.70 -2.46
C PHE A 238 -31.00 6.34 -3.10
N GLY A 239 -30.93 6.72 -4.38
CA GLY A 239 -32.04 7.29 -5.16
C GLY A 239 -33.18 6.30 -5.42
N MET A 240 -32.91 5.00 -5.44
CA MET A 240 -33.92 3.94 -5.65
C MET A 240 -34.74 3.63 -4.40
N MET A 241 -34.40 4.19 -3.24
CA MET A 241 -35.12 3.93 -2.00
C MET A 241 -36.34 4.84 -1.89
N SER A 242 -37.44 4.33 -1.34
CA SER A 242 -38.60 5.15 -0.98
C SER A 242 -38.43 5.69 0.42
N ASP A 243 -38.44 7.02 0.57
CA ASP A 243 -38.52 7.76 1.84
C ASP A 243 -37.48 7.35 2.94
N PRO A 244 -36.16 7.33 2.65
CA PRO A 244 -35.17 6.92 3.65
C PRO A 244 -35.11 7.90 4.83
N LYS A 245 -35.31 7.40 6.05
CA LYS A 245 -35.30 8.16 7.32
C LYS A 245 -34.41 7.46 8.36
N GLY A 246 -34.14 8.13 9.48
CA GLY A 246 -33.46 7.58 10.65
C GLY A 246 -32.15 6.88 10.31
N GLU A 247 -31.96 5.66 10.81
CA GLU A 247 -30.73 4.89 10.63
C GLU A 247 -30.39 4.58 9.17
N VAL A 248 -31.40 4.38 8.31
CA VAL A 248 -31.18 4.09 6.89
C VAL A 248 -30.55 5.30 6.21
N LEU A 249 -31.11 6.49 6.42
CA LEU A 249 -30.57 7.74 5.91
C LEU A 249 -29.13 7.97 6.44
N GLN A 250 -28.91 7.76 7.73
CA GLN A 250 -27.59 7.90 8.37
C GLN A 250 -26.55 6.93 7.75
N ARG A 251 -26.93 5.68 7.52
CA ARG A 251 -26.05 4.67 6.91
C ARG A 251 -25.58 5.09 5.50
N TYR A 252 -26.49 5.57 4.66
CA TYR A 252 -26.12 6.04 3.32
C TYR A 252 -25.25 7.30 3.37
N VAL A 253 -25.59 8.27 4.21
CA VAL A 253 -24.77 9.48 4.39
C VAL A 253 -23.36 9.12 4.88
N ASN A 254 -23.23 8.20 5.81
CA ASN A 254 -21.93 7.74 6.31
C ASN A 254 -21.12 7.06 5.17
N ARG A 255 -21.75 6.21 4.36
CA ARG A 255 -21.11 5.52 3.25
C ARG A 255 -20.63 6.52 2.16
N ILE A 256 -21.46 7.48 1.80
CA ILE A 256 -21.10 8.55 0.86
C ILE A 256 -19.96 9.39 1.43
N ASN A 257 -20.00 9.77 2.71
CA ASN A 257 -18.96 10.53 3.37
C ASN A 257 -17.62 9.79 3.41
N SER A 258 -17.63 8.49 3.62
CA SER A 258 -16.41 7.66 3.55
C SER A 258 -15.75 7.77 2.17
N LEU A 259 -16.54 7.64 1.10
CA LEU A 259 -16.04 7.75 -0.28
C LEU A 259 -15.61 9.19 -0.62
N MET A 260 -16.40 10.18 -0.23
CA MET A 260 -16.05 11.61 -0.40
C MET A 260 -14.75 11.96 0.35
N GLY A 261 -14.57 11.41 1.56
CA GLY A 261 -13.37 11.57 2.37
C GLY A 261 -12.11 11.10 1.64
N VAL A 262 -12.17 9.94 1.00
CA VAL A 262 -11.07 9.45 0.15
C VAL A 262 -10.82 10.40 -1.02
N LEU A 263 -11.87 10.88 -1.69
CA LEU A 263 -11.75 11.74 -2.87
C LEU A 263 -11.17 13.13 -2.57
N VAL A 264 -11.30 13.62 -1.34
CA VAL A 264 -10.77 14.95 -0.93
C VAL A 264 -9.24 15.02 -1.04
N HIS A 265 -8.54 13.90 -0.90
CA HIS A 265 -7.07 13.83 -1.01
C HIS A 265 -6.56 13.97 -2.47
N TYR A 266 -7.48 13.99 -3.45
CA TYR A 266 -7.16 14.02 -4.88
C TYR A 266 -7.72 15.27 -5.57
N ASN A 267 -7.30 15.50 -6.82
CA ASN A 267 -7.83 16.57 -7.67
C ASN A 267 -9.23 16.20 -8.22
N THR A 268 -10.22 16.11 -7.36
CA THR A 268 -11.55 15.56 -7.65
C THR A 268 -12.72 16.52 -7.39
N TYR A 269 -12.47 17.82 -7.32
CA TYR A 269 -13.53 18.79 -7.06
C TYR A 269 -14.74 18.62 -8.01
N ASN A 270 -14.49 18.52 -9.32
CA ASN A 270 -15.56 18.35 -10.32
C ASN A 270 -16.31 17.02 -10.17
N ILE A 271 -15.61 15.93 -9.80
CA ILE A 271 -16.24 14.62 -9.54
C ILE A 271 -17.18 14.74 -8.34
N ARG A 272 -16.72 15.34 -7.24
CA ARG A 272 -17.51 15.54 -6.03
C ARG A 272 -18.68 16.51 -6.25
N ARG A 273 -18.49 17.54 -7.06
CA ARG A 273 -19.56 18.44 -7.48
C ARG A 273 -20.64 17.70 -8.30
N LYS A 274 -20.22 16.88 -9.27
CA LYS A 274 -21.15 16.04 -10.05
C LYS A 274 -21.91 15.07 -9.14
N ALA A 275 -21.22 14.39 -8.22
CA ALA A 275 -21.85 13.51 -7.23
C ALA A 275 -22.91 14.24 -6.40
N TRP A 276 -22.61 15.47 -5.95
CA TRP A 276 -23.60 16.31 -5.27
C TRP A 276 -24.78 16.71 -6.18
N THR A 277 -24.55 17.00 -7.44
CA THR A 277 -25.64 17.31 -8.40
C THR A 277 -26.58 16.11 -8.58
N MET A 278 -26.07 14.90 -8.60
CA MET A 278 -26.83 13.66 -8.71
C MET A 278 -27.47 13.21 -7.36
N MET A 279 -27.12 13.84 -6.25
CA MET A 279 -27.58 13.44 -4.92
C MET A 279 -29.11 13.50 -4.81
N PRO A 280 -29.78 12.40 -4.45
CA PRO A 280 -31.20 12.36 -4.11
C PRO A 280 -31.45 13.00 -2.74
N TYR A 281 -32.72 13.27 -2.43
CA TYR A 281 -33.18 13.75 -1.11
C TYR A 281 -32.42 14.99 -0.60
N LYS A 282 -32.21 15.99 -1.48
CA LYS A 282 -31.57 17.26 -1.14
C LYS A 282 -32.36 18.10 -0.15
N ASP A 283 -33.62 17.77 0.06
CA ASP A 283 -34.49 18.29 1.12
C ASP A 283 -34.12 17.77 2.50
N ARG A 284 -33.35 16.69 2.60
CA ARG A 284 -32.94 15.99 3.85
C ARG A 284 -31.47 16.13 4.18
N VAL A 285 -30.64 16.37 3.17
CA VAL A 285 -29.18 16.45 3.30
C VAL A 285 -28.63 17.73 2.65
N PHE A 286 -27.49 18.19 3.16
CA PHE A 286 -26.79 19.32 2.56
C PHE A 286 -25.29 19.01 2.45
N CYS A 287 -24.63 19.59 1.47
CA CYS A 287 -23.21 19.43 1.22
C CYS A 287 -22.39 20.53 1.88
N VAL A 288 -21.33 20.15 2.59
CA VAL A 288 -20.39 21.08 3.22
C VAL A 288 -19.13 21.17 2.37
N ASN A 289 -18.94 22.29 1.70
CA ASN A 289 -17.74 22.63 0.90
C ASN A 289 -17.30 21.51 -0.08
N MET A 290 -18.24 20.78 -0.66
CA MET A 290 -17.97 19.59 -1.52
C MET A 290 -17.05 18.55 -0.88
N LYS A 291 -16.96 18.52 0.47
CA LYS A 291 -16.10 17.56 1.21
C LYS A 291 -16.89 16.48 1.92
N LYS A 292 -18.04 16.80 2.42
CA LYS A 292 -18.95 15.88 3.15
C LYS A 292 -20.40 16.32 3.08
N ILE A 293 -21.28 15.38 3.36
CA ILE A 293 -22.72 15.55 3.44
C ILE A 293 -23.17 15.46 4.90
N ARG A 294 -24.14 16.26 5.27
CA ARG A 294 -24.79 16.23 6.59
C ARG A 294 -26.29 16.10 6.45
N ILE A 295 -26.91 15.40 7.38
CA ILE A 295 -28.37 15.32 7.51
C ILE A 295 -28.86 16.63 8.12
N MET A 296 -29.96 17.17 7.59
CA MET A 296 -30.62 18.34 8.18
C MET A 296 -31.21 17.99 9.56
N ASN A 297 -31.20 18.94 10.49
CA ASN A 297 -31.55 18.69 11.89
C ASN A 297 -32.95 18.05 12.06
N LYS A 298 -33.93 18.42 11.23
CA LYS A 298 -35.28 17.86 11.25
C LYS A 298 -35.41 16.37 10.90
N TYR A 299 -34.31 15.74 10.40
CA TYR A 299 -34.27 14.33 10.00
C TYR A 299 -33.19 13.53 10.76
N LYS A 300 -32.68 14.06 11.87
CA LYS A 300 -31.63 13.42 12.68
C LYS A 300 -32.18 12.48 13.77
N THR A 301 -33.43 12.15 13.73
CA THR A 301 -34.07 11.25 14.74
C THR A 301 -33.81 9.79 14.38
#